data_80d7927a1b5a162c535a8ef2ff676930
#
_entry.id   80d7927a1b5a162c535a8ef2ff676930
#
_cell.length_a   1.000
_cell.length_b   1.000
_cell.length_c   1.000
_cell.angle_alpha   90.00
_cell.angle_beta   90.00
_cell.angle_gamma   90.00
#
_symmetry.space_group_name_H-M   'P 1'
#
loop_
_entity.id
_entity.type
_entity.pdbx_description
1 polymer ?
#
loop_
_entity_poly.entity_id
_entity_poly.type
_entity_poly.pdbx_seq_one_letter_code
_entity_poly.pdbx_strand_id
1 'polypeptide(L)'
;MQPQTLRGKKQLLLGFTLFSMFFGAGNLIFPPYLGAQAGTHLWRAFLGFAVSAIGLPIAGVVAVARADGLPKLAGRVSPRFAQAFTILVYLSIGPCLAIPRTASTSFAMLEPLLPADGWAVQLGYTTVFFAAAFCVALKPEKLTQRLGKVLCPALLVLIVVLFVGCLLHPAAAGYAAPATAYAALPAVQGILDGYQTMDTLAGLNFGAVIALNIQALGVTDPGEIERGTIRAGFFSAGLFGVVYAMLTHIGGIAGAAFPGCETGAETLTQLANALFGRTGQVLLAALFLIACFNTCVGLISCVGQYFHQLFPRLPYVGWAAFFALSSMLLANIGLAGILRLSVPVLNAIYPAAILLIALSFLPARFQQQSIYAWSIGLASVQSVAAALPVAALSRLANALPLGSIGFGWVLPALAGFGIGLLCKKAAA
;
A
#
# COMPACT_ATOMS: atom_id res chain seq x y z
N MET A 1 -4.94 18.87 35.14
CA MET A 1 -4.07 18.89 33.94
C MET A 1 -4.86 19.51 32.80
N GLN A 2 -4.40 20.62 32.24
CA GLN A 2 -5.04 21.23 31.07
C GLN A 2 -4.91 20.24 29.89
N PRO A 3 -5.96 20.00 29.10
CA PRO A 3 -5.90 19.14 27.95
C PRO A 3 -4.85 19.69 26.97
N GLN A 4 -3.78 18.92 26.74
CA GLN A 4 -2.76 19.30 25.77
C GLN A 4 -3.35 19.17 24.36
N THR A 5 -3.69 20.29 23.75
CA THR A 5 -4.13 20.31 22.36
C THR A 5 -2.93 20.14 21.43
N LEU A 6 -3.05 19.22 20.47
CA LEU A 6 -2.06 19.02 19.41
C LEU A 6 -2.07 20.22 18.45
N ARG A 7 -1.09 21.12 18.55
CA ARG A 7 -0.97 22.31 17.67
C ARG A 7 0.46 22.46 17.13
N GLY A 8 0.56 23.09 15.97
CA GLY A 8 1.82 23.50 15.36
C GLY A 8 2.80 22.35 15.09
N LYS A 9 4.04 22.46 15.61
CA LYS A 9 5.15 21.55 15.33
C LYS A 9 4.86 20.06 15.67
N LYS A 10 4.11 19.80 16.76
CA LYS A 10 3.73 18.43 17.14
C LYS A 10 2.78 17.79 16.12
N GLN A 11 1.84 18.56 15.60
CA GLN A 11 0.89 18.10 14.56
C GLN A 11 1.59 17.80 13.23
N LEU A 12 2.52 18.66 12.81
CA LEU A 12 3.37 18.44 11.64
C LEU A 12 4.21 17.17 11.78
N LEU A 13 4.82 16.97 12.95
CA LEU A 13 5.62 15.77 13.22
C LEU A 13 4.80 14.49 13.11
N LEU A 14 3.56 14.50 13.61
CA LEU A 14 2.62 13.35 13.44
C LEU A 14 2.29 13.10 11.98
N GLY A 15 2.06 14.13 11.18
CA GLY A 15 1.83 14.01 9.75
C GLY A 15 3.02 13.42 8.99
N PHE A 16 4.23 13.89 9.30
CA PHE A 16 5.47 13.30 8.76
C PHE A 16 5.68 11.86 9.22
N THR A 17 5.35 11.55 10.47
CA THR A 17 5.42 10.16 10.98
C THR A 17 4.47 9.26 10.20
N LEU A 18 3.23 9.68 10.00
CA LEU A 18 2.25 8.93 9.23
C LEU A 18 2.71 8.76 7.77
N PHE A 19 3.19 9.82 7.13
CA PHE A 19 3.77 9.75 5.79
C PHE A 19 4.92 8.73 5.73
N SER A 20 5.86 8.80 6.66
CA SER A 20 7.01 7.89 6.71
C SER A 20 6.62 6.42 6.96
N MET A 21 5.53 6.18 7.70
CA MET A 21 5.02 4.82 7.94
C MET A 21 4.46 4.18 6.66
N PHE A 22 3.82 4.96 5.81
CA PHE A 22 3.30 4.49 4.53
C PHE A 22 4.37 4.44 3.44
N PHE A 23 5.34 5.37 3.46
CA PHE A 23 6.27 5.59 2.37
C PHE A 23 7.27 4.44 2.23
N GLY A 24 6.95 3.48 1.39
CA GLY A 24 7.71 2.26 1.14
C GLY A 24 7.95 1.98 -0.34
N ALA A 25 8.42 0.77 -0.65
CA ALA A 25 8.76 0.33 -2.00
C ALA A 25 7.63 0.55 -3.03
N GLY A 26 6.38 0.24 -2.65
CA GLY A 26 5.22 0.40 -3.54
C GLY A 26 4.99 1.84 -3.96
N ASN A 27 5.11 2.77 -3.01
CA ASN A 27 4.87 4.19 -3.22
C ASN A 27 5.89 4.84 -4.18
N LEU A 28 7.03 4.19 -4.34
CA LEU A 28 8.09 4.64 -5.25
C LEU A 28 7.96 4.07 -6.66
N ILE A 29 7.37 2.87 -6.82
CA ILE A 29 7.33 2.19 -8.12
C ILE A 29 5.99 2.35 -8.87
N PHE A 30 4.85 2.46 -8.15
CA PHE A 30 3.55 2.51 -8.84
C PHE A 30 3.23 3.83 -9.50
N PRO A 31 3.50 5.01 -8.92
CA PRO A 31 3.26 6.27 -9.61
C PRO A 31 4.06 6.43 -10.92
N PRO A 32 5.39 6.11 -10.97
CA PRO A 32 6.12 6.15 -12.25
C PRO A 32 5.62 5.11 -13.24
N TYR A 33 5.26 3.90 -12.81
CA TYR A 33 4.64 2.89 -13.66
C TYR A 33 3.34 3.41 -14.29
N LEU A 34 2.44 3.96 -13.46
CA LEU A 34 1.19 4.57 -13.92
C LEU A 34 1.47 5.68 -14.95
N GLY A 35 2.43 6.57 -14.68
CA GLY A 35 2.82 7.63 -15.62
C GLY A 35 3.28 7.09 -16.96
N ALA A 36 4.15 6.07 -16.95
CA ALA A 36 4.68 5.43 -18.15
C ALA A 36 3.59 4.74 -18.98
N GLN A 37 2.68 4.02 -18.33
CA GLN A 37 1.62 3.27 -19.01
C GLN A 37 0.44 4.15 -19.44
N ALA A 38 0.07 5.15 -18.64
CA ALA A 38 -1.04 6.05 -18.95
C ALA A 38 -0.70 7.10 -20.03
N GLY A 39 0.59 7.38 -20.24
CA GLY A 39 1.04 8.28 -21.30
C GLY A 39 0.29 9.62 -21.29
N THR A 40 -0.30 10.03 -22.41
CA THR A 40 -1.07 11.28 -22.53
C THR A 40 -2.31 11.34 -21.60
N HIS A 41 -2.77 10.21 -21.08
CA HIS A 41 -3.89 10.13 -20.10
C HIS A 41 -3.44 10.15 -18.65
N LEU A 42 -2.15 10.37 -18.36
CA LEU A 42 -1.55 10.21 -17.02
C LEU A 42 -2.27 10.99 -15.92
N TRP A 43 -2.69 12.23 -16.16
CA TRP A 43 -3.35 13.03 -15.12
C TRP A 43 -4.75 12.52 -14.77
N ARG A 44 -5.48 11.97 -15.76
CA ARG A 44 -6.77 11.32 -15.51
C ARG A 44 -6.59 10.02 -14.71
N ALA A 45 -5.58 9.24 -15.06
CA ALA A 45 -5.20 8.03 -14.33
C ALA A 45 -4.74 8.37 -12.91
N PHE A 46 -3.92 9.43 -12.75
CA PHE A 46 -3.45 9.91 -11.45
C PHE A 46 -4.59 10.31 -10.50
N LEU A 47 -5.64 10.96 -11.00
CA LEU A 47 -6.80 11.29 -10.16
C LEU A 47 -7.45 10.03 -9.56
N GLY A 48 -7.64 8.99 -10.37
CA GLY A 48 -8.12 7.69 -9.88
C GLY A 48 -7.17 7.04 -8.89
N PHE A 49 -5.87 7.04 -9.21
CA PHE A 49 -4.83 6.51 -8.34
C PHE A 49 -4.80 7.23 -6.99
N ALA A 50 -4.92 8.56 -6.96
CA ALA A 50 -4.94 9.35 -5.74
C ALA A 50 -6.13 8.99 -4.82
N VAL A 51 -7.30 8.65 -5.39
CA VAL A 51 -8.44 8.19 -4.59
C VAL A 51 -8.09 6.92 -3.82
N SER A 52 -7.48 5.94 -4.46
CA SER A 52 -7.20 4.63 -3.86
C SER A 52 -5.86 4.55 -3.12
N ALA A 53 -4.83 5.26 -3.59
CA ALA A 53 -3.49 5.23 -2.98
C ALA A 53 -3.26 6.34 -1.94
N ILE A 54 -4.13 7.34 -1.84
CA ILE A 54 -4.03 8.42 -0.85
C ILE A 54 -5.32 8.52 -0.03
N GLY A 55 -6.47 8.67 -0.70
CA GLY A 55 -7.76 8.91 -0.04
C GLY A 55 -8.19 7.74 0.83
N LEU A 56 -8.23 6.54 0.28
CA LEU A 56 -8.65 5.34 1.02
C LEU A 56 -7.72 4.98 2.18
N PRO A 57 -6.37 5.01 2.07
CA PRO A 57 -5.48 4.78 3.21
C PRO A 57 -5.73 5.73 4.37
N ILE A 58 -5.86 7.02 4.11
CA ILE A 58 -6.13 8.02 5.15
C ILE A 58 -7.53 7.80 5.77
N ALA A 59 -8.54 7.52 4.95
CA ALA A 59 -9.86 7.15 5.45
C ALA A 59 -9.79 5.87 6.31
N GLY A 60 -8.99 4.89 5.93
CA GLY A 60 -8.73 3.67 6.70
C GLY A 60 -8.12 3.96 8.07
N VAL A 61 -7.10 4.81 8.12
CA VAL A 61 -6.49 5.26 9.40
C VAL A 61 -7.53 5.91 10.32
N VAL A 62 -8.36 6.80 9.79
CA VAL A 62 -9.42 7.46 10.57
C VAL A 62 -10.50 6.47 11.03
N ALA A 63 -10.93 5.56 10.15
CA ALA A 63 -11.94 4.55 10.46
C ALA A 63 -11.49 3.62 11.60
N VAL A 64 -10.24 3.18 11.56
CA VAL A 64 -9.64 2.32 12.58
C VAL A 64 -9.39 3.08 13.89
N ALA A 65 -8.95 4.34 13.83
CA ALA A 65 -8.78 5.16 15.01
C ALA A 65 -10.12 5.40 15.74
N ARG A 66 -11.22 5.60 15.00
CA ARG A 66 -12.59 5.71 15.55
C ARG A 66 -13.11 4.41 16.13
N ALA A 67 -12.74 3.28 15.55
CA ALA A 67 -13.22 1.96 15.97
C ALA A 67 -12.35 1.32 17.06
N ASP A 68 -11.25 1.96 17.46
CA ASP A 68 -10.27 1.45 18.43
C ASP A 68 -9.64 0.12 17.96
N GLY A 69 -9.26 0.10 16.67
CA GLY A 69 -8.54 -0.99 16.04
C GLY A 69 -9.28 -1.73 14.93
N LEU A 70 -8.52 -2.35 14.03
CA LEU A 70 -9.05 -3.16 12.94
C LEU A 70 -9.91 -4.33 13.43
N PRO A 71 -9.55 -5.09 14.51
CA PRO A 71 -10.39 -6.19 14.98
C PRO A 71 -11.79 -5.72 15.41
N LYS A 72 -11.91 -4.55 16.04
CA LYS A 72 -13.21 -3.99 16.42
C LYS A 72 -14.00 -3.48 15.23
N LEU A 73 -13.34 -2.85 14.24
CA LEU A 73 -13.98 -2.41 13.02
C LEU A 73 -14.54 -3.60 12.22
N ALA A 74 -13.72 -4.63 11.98
CA ALA A 74 -14.11 -5.84 11.27
C ALA A 74 -15.11 -6.69 12.09
N GLY A 75 -15.06 -6.60 13.43
CA GLY A 75 -15.99 -7.24 14.34
C GLY A 75 -17.45 -6.82 14.17
N ARG A 76 -17.69 -5.64 13.55
CA ARG A 76 -19.04 -5.21 13.17
C ARG A 76 -19.72 -6.14 12.15
N VAL A 77 -18.95 -6.91 11.39
CA VAL A 77 -19.46 -7.98 10.50
C VAL A 77 -19.77 -9.24 11.32
N SER A 78 -18.73 -9.84 11.90
CA SER A 78 -18.80 -10.95 12.87
C SER A 78 -17.42 -11.16 13.50
N PRO A 79 -17.34 -11.83 14.68
CA PRO A 79 -16.05 -12.17 15.30
C PRO A 79 -15.16 -13.06 14.41
N ARG A 80 -15.76 -14.03 13.71
CA ARG A 80 -15.04 -14.92 12.79
C ARG A 80 -14.47 -14.16 11.58
N PHE A 81 -15.26 -13.25 11.02
CA PHE A 81 -14.81 -12.40 9.93
C PHE A 81 -13.66 -11.49 10.39
N ALA A 82 -13.77 -10.88 11.58
CA ALA A 82 -12.71 -10.02 12.12
C ALA A 82 -11.37 -10.75 12.20
N GLN A 83 -11.38 -11.97 12.75
CA GLN A 83 -10.15 -12.78 12.85
C GLN A 83 -9.61 -13.15 11.47
N ALA A 84 -10.45 -13.70 10.59
CA ALA A 84 -10.04 -14.12 9.26
C ALA A 84 -9.52 -12.94 8.41
N PHE A 85 -10.25 -11.82 8.41
CA PHE A 85 -9.88 -10.64 7.63
C PHE A 85 -8.59 -9.99 8.16
N THR A 86 -8.42 -9.89 9.48
CA THR A 86 -7.19 -9.36 10.08
C THR A 86 -5.98 -10.25 9.73
N ILE A 87 -6.11 -11.57 9.84
CA ILE A 87 -5.05 -12.51 9.41
C ILE A 87 -4.72 -12.30 7.92
N LEU A 88 -5.75 -12.22 7.07
CA LEU A 88 -5.58 -12.03 5.63
C LEU A 88 -4.84 -10.72 5.30
N VAL A 89 -5.19 -9.63 5.97
CA VAL A 89 -4.50 -8.34 5.84
C VAL A 89 -3.03 -8.47 6.24
N TYR A 90 -2.74 -9.06 7.41
CA TYR A 90 -1.36 -9.24 7.86
C TYR A 90 -0.54 -10.17 6.96
N LEU A 91 -1.13 -11.22 6.41
CA LEU A 91 -0.45 -12.10 5.44
C LEU A 91 -0.18 -11.36 4.13
N SER A 92 -1.11 -10.53 3.66
CA SER A 92 -0.95 -9.75 2.42
C SER A 92 0.14 -8.69 2.54
N ILE A 93 0.13 -7.85 3.59
CA ILE A 93 1.19 -6.86 3.82
C ILE A 93 2.47 -7.50 4.36
N GLY A 94 2.42 -8.75 4.79
CA GLY A 94 3.51 -9.56 5.29
C GLY A 94 4.15 -10.43 4.21
N PRO A 95 4.25 -11.74 4.50
CA PRO A 95 5.07 -12.68 3.73
C PRO A 95 4.56 -12.95 2.31
N CYS A 96 3.27 -12.72 2.01
CA CYS A 96 2.72 -13.08 0.72
C CYS A 96 3.05 -12.08 -0.38
N LEU A 97 3.01 -10.76 -0.08
CA LEU A 97 3.13 -9.74 -1.12
C LEU A 97 4.14 -8.62 -0.76
N ALA A 98 3.95 -7.89 0.37
CA ALA A 98 4.72 -6.67 0.60
C ALA A 98 6.18 -6.95 1.03
N ILE A 99 6.42 -7.90 1.93
CA ILE A 99 7.79 -8.22 2.37
C ILE A 99 8.65 -8.75 1.21
N PRO A 100 8.24 -9.76 0.41
CA PRO A 100 9.01 -10.22 -0.74
C PRO A 100 9.28 -9.10 -1.75
N ARG A 101 8.29 -8.23 -1.98
CA ARG A 101 8.42 -7.10 -2.90
C ARG A 101 9.54 -6.12 -2.50
N THR A 102 9.81 -5.94 -1.21
CA THR A 102 10.91 -5.06 -0.77
C THR A 102 12.27 -5.53 -1.29
N ALA A 103 12.57 -6.82 -1.19
CA ALA A 103 13.82 -7.38 -1.69
C ALA A 103 13.87 -7.38 -3.22
N SER A 104 12.79 -7.77 -3.89
CA SER A 104 12.74 -7.80 -5.36
C SER A 104 12.82 -6.41 -5.97
N THR A 105 12.20 -5.39 -5.36
CA THR A 105 12.29 -4.00 -5.83
C THR A 105 13.71 -3.46 -5.69
N SER A 106 14.34 -3.67 -4.53
CA SER A 106 15.71 -3.21 -4.32
C SER A 106 16.72 -3.98 -5.18
N PHE A 107 16.48 -5.25 -5.46
CA PHE A 107 17.29 -6.03 -6.40
C PHE A 107 17.17 -5.47 -7.82
N ALA A 108 15.95 -5.25 -8.33
CA ALA A 108 15.73 -4.70 -9.66
C ALA A 108 16.43 -3.33 -9.89
N MET A 109 16.62 -2.54 -8.82
CA MET A 109 17.39 -1.29 -8.90
C MET A 109 18.90 -1.52 -8.92
N LEU A 110 19.37 -2.60 -8.28
CA LEU A 110 20.81 -2.94 -8.18
C LEU A 110 21.29 -3.77 -9.36
N GLU A 111 20.43 -4.62 -9.93
CA GLU A 111 20.76 -5.56 -10.99
C GLU A 111 21.56 -4.94 -12.16
N PRO A 112 21.18 -3.75 -12.72
CA PRO A 112 21.94 -3.11 -13.79
C PRO A 112 23.34 -2.63 -13.41
N LEU A 113 23.66 -2.61 -12.12
CA LEU A 113 24.97 -2.21 -11.58
C LEU A 113 25.87 -3.40 -11.29
N LEU A 114 25.31 -4.62 -11.26
CA LEU A 114 26.04 -5.85 -10.93
C LEU A 114 26.82 -6.37 -12.16
N PRO A 115 27.98 -7.02 -11.92
CA PRO A 115 28.79 -7.59 -12.99
C PRO A 115 28.22 -8.89 -13.57
N ALA A 116 27.26 -9.51 -12.89
CA ALA A 116 26.59 -10.74 -13.28
C ALA A 116 25.09 -10.63 -13.01
N ASP A 117 24.29 -11.29 -13.81
CA ASP A 117 22.85 -11.41 -13.73
C ASP A 117 22.41 -12.87 -13.52
N GLY A 118 21.10 -13.05 -13.35
CA GLY A 118 20.47 -14.36 -13.25
C GLY A 118 20.06 -14.78 -11.85
N TRP A 119 19.34 -15.92 -11.80
CA TRP A 119 18.66 -16.39 -10.59
C TRP A 119 19.61 -16.64 -9.39
N ALA A 120 20.84 -17.06 -9.64
CA ALA A 120 21.82 -17.33 -8.58
C ALA A 120 22.26 -16.04 -7.88
N VAL A 121 22.43 -14.95 -8.64
CA VAL A 121 22.77 -13.63 -8.10
C VAL A 121 21.59 -13.09 -7.29
N GLN A 122 20.37 -13.22 -7.81
CA GLN A 122 19.15 -12.83 -7.09
C GLN A 122 18.98 -13.64 -5.80
N LEU A 123 19.20 -14.95 -5.82
CA LEU A 123 19.13 -15.81 -4.63
C LEU A 123 20.18 -15.42 -3.59
N GLY A 124 21.42 -15.17 -4.01
CA GLY A 124 22.48 -14.68 -3.13
C GLY A 124 22.12 -13.35 -2.47
N TYR A 125 21.65 -12.40 -3.28
CA TYR A 125 21.20 -11.10 -2.78
C TYR A 125 20.03 -11.23 -1.78
N THR A 126 18.97 -11.95 -2.14
CA THR A 126 17.79 -12.10 -1.26
C THR A 126 18.13 -12.82 0.03
N THR A 127 19.04 -13.80 0.00
CA THR A 127 19.52 -14.49 1.19
C THR A 127 20.24 -13.53 2.15
N VAL A 128 21.16 -12.71 1.65
CA VAL A 128 21.85 -11.71 2.47
C VAL A 128 20.89 -10.65 2.99
N PHE A 129 19.99 -10.16 2.11
CA PHE A 129 18.99 -9.14 2.47
C PHE A 129 18.08 -9.61 3.60
N PHE A 130 17.50 -10.81 3.48
CA PHE A 130 16.57 -11.33 4.49
C PHE A 130 17.27 -11.81 5.76
N ALA A 131 18.48 -12.33 5.68
CA ALA A 131 19.28 -12.63 6.88
C ALA A 131 19.59 -11.36 7.69
N ALA A 132 20.02 -10.29 7.01
CA ALA A 132 20.24 -9.00 7.65
C ALA A 132 18.93 -8.41 8.21
N ALA A 133 17.83 -8.44 7.45
CA ALA A 133 16.54 -7.93 7.87
C ALA A 133 15.99 -8.69 9.08
N PHE A 134 16.13 -10.02 9.12
CA PHE A 134 15.78 -10.84 10.28
C PHE A 134 16.58 -10.45 11.52
N CYS A 135 17.92 -10.38 11.43
CA CYS A 135 18.77 -9.98 12.56
C CYS A 135 18.37 -8.63 13.14
N VAL A 136 18.04 -7.65 12.29
CA VAL A 136 17.61 -6.31 12.73
C VAL A 136 16.20 -6.35 13.31
N ALA A 137 15.29 -7.15 12.74
CA ALA A 137 13.91 -7.30 13.21
C ALA A 137 13.82 -7.91 14.62
N LEU A 138 14.84 -8.60 15.10
CA LEU A 138 14.91 -9.10 16.49
C LEU A 138 14.99 -7.97 17.52
N LYS A 139 15.50 -6.77 17.15
CA LYS A 139 15.61 -5.59 18.01
C LYS A 139 15.25 -4.30 17.24
N PRO A 140 13.98 -4.12 16.84
CA PRO A 140 13.59 -3.11 15.84
C PRO A 140 13.64 -1.66 16.36
N GLU A 141 13.55 -1.43 17.68
CA GLU A 141 13.15 -0.13 18.24
C GLU A 141 14.08 1.05 17.94
N LYS A 142 15.38 0.84 17.78
CA LYS A 142 16.34 1.95 17.63
C LYS A 142 16.73 2.23 16.18
N LEU A 143 16.87 1.20 15.36
CA LEU A 143 17.40 1.32 14.00
C LEU A 143 16.34 1.84 13.03
N THR A 144 15.14 1.27 13.07
CA THR A 144 14.01 1.64 12.19
C THR A 144 13.60 3.10 12.38
N GLN A 145 13.56 3.59 13.62
CA GLN A 145 13.25 5.01 13.88
C GLN A 145 14.35 5.97 13.39
N ARG A 146 15.63 5.60 13.53
CA ARG A 146 16.75 6.44 13.07
C ARG A 146 16.86 6.46 11.55
N LEU A 147 16.74 5.29 10.91
CA LEU A 147 16.75 5.18 9.45
C LEU A 147 15.59 5.96 8.83
N GLY A 148 14.36 5.83 9.33
CA GLY A 148 13.21 6.56 8.80
C GLY A 148 13.34 8.08 8.89
N LYS A 149 13.96 8.62 9.95
CA LYS A 149 14.19 10.06 10.11
C LYS A 149 15.18 10.67 9.11
N VAL A 150 16.15 9.90 8.63
CA VAL A 150 17.14 10.37 7.66
C VAL A 150 16.74 9.99 6.25
N LEU A 151 16.21 8.80 6.09
CA LEU A 151 15.92 8.22 4.79
C LEU A 151 14.75 8.88 4.08
N CYS A 152 13.66 9.15 4.82
CA CYS A 152 12.49 9.79 4.22
C CYS A 152 12.81 11.17 3.63
N PRO A 153 13.49 12.10 4.33
CA PRO A 153 13.96 13.34 3.72
C PRO A 153 14.92 13.13 2.55
N ALA A 154 15.85 12.16 2.64
CA ALA A 154 16.79 11.88 1.55
C ALA A 154 16.09 11.41 0.28
N LEU A 155 15.10 10.53 0.41
CA LEU A 155 14.27 10.09 -0.71
C LEU A 155 13.44 11.23 -1.31
N LEU A 156 12.86 12.08 -0.48
CA LEU A 156 12.11 13.26 -0.96
C LEU A 156 13.02 14.21 -1.75
N VAL A 157 14.23 14.48 -1.25
CA VAL A 157 15.22 15.28 -1.98
C VAL A 157 15.58 14.64 -3.30
N LEU A 158 15.84 13.34 -3.33
CA LEU A 158 16.15 12.64 -4.58
C LEU A 158 15.01 12.73 -5.60
N ILE A 159 13.75 12.55 -5.16
CA ILE A 159 12.58 12.67 -6.05
C ILE A 159 12.48 14.07 -6.62
N VAL A 160 12.71 15.11 -5.81
CA VAL A 160 12.74 16.50 -6.25
C VAL A 160 13.87 16.73 -7.27
N VAL A 161 15.07 16.20 -7.02
CA VAL A 161 16.22 16.31 -7.94
C VAL A 161 15.93 15.63 -9.27
N LEU A 162 15.37 14.41 -9.24
CA LEU A 162 14.93 13.69 -10.45
C LEU A 162 13.85 14.48 -11.21
N PHE A 163 12.88 15.03 -10.50
CA PHE A 163 11.79 15.80 -11.08
C PHE A 163 12.30 17.09 -11.75
N VAL A 164 13.14 17.86 -11.05
CA VAL A 164 13.76 19.08 -11.59
C VAL A 164 14.68 18.72 -12.74
N GLY A 165 15.47 17.67 -12.65
CA GLY A 165 16.30 17.17 -13.74
C GLY A 165 15.48 16.83 -14.98
N CYS A 166 14.34 16.16 -14.80
CA CYS A 166 13.41 15.81 -15.86
C CYS A 166 12.76 17.05 -16.53
N LEU A 167 12.49 18.11 -15.75
CA LEU A 167 11.95 19.37 -16.28
C LEU A 167 12.99 20.17 -17.07
N LEU A 168 14.23 20.20 -16.60
CA LEU A 168 15.31 20.97 -17.24
C LEU A 168 15.88 20.26 -18.47
N HIS A 169 15.94 18.93 -18.44
CA HIS A 169 16.49 18.08 -19.49
C HIS A 169 15.54 16.89 -19.74
N PRO A 170 14.36 17.14 -20.34
CA PRO A 170 13.41 16.06 -20.55
C PRO A 170 13.98 15.03 -21.53
N ALA A 171 13.95 13.75 -21.14
CA ALA A 171 14.42 12.65 -21.98
C ALA A 171 13.54 12.41 -23.21
N ALA A 172 12.30 12.95 -23.22
CA ALA A 172 11.38 12.94 -24.34
C ALA A 172 10.62 14.28 -24.43
N ALA A 173 10.20 14.66 -25.64
CA ALA A 173 9.48 15.92 -25.90
C ALA A 173 8.03 15.93 -25.36
N GLY A 174 7.52 14.80 -24.86
CA GLY A 174 6.17 14.67 -24.35
C GLY A 174 5.88 13.26 -23.83
N TYR A 175 4.60 12.94 -23.67
CA TYR A 175 4.15 11.64 -23.21
C TYR A 175 3.83 10.71 -24.38
N ALA A 176 4.05 9.41 -24.20
CA ALA A 176 3.67 8.36 -25.15
C ALA A 176 2.15 8.23 -25.29
N ALA A 177 1.69 7.47 -26.28
CA ALA A 177 0.30 7.03 -26.36
C ALA A 177 -0.03 6.13 -25.14
N PRO A 178 -1.27 6.18 -24.62
CA PRO A 178 -1.65 5.36 -23.49
C PRO A 178 -1.67 3.88 -23.87
N ALA A 179 -1.24 3.01 -22.96
CA ALA A 179 -1.44 1.57 -23.11
C ALA A 179 -2.94 1.24 -23.13
N THR A 180 -3.31 0.07 -23.71
CA THR A 180 -4.69 -0.35 -23.94
C THR A 180 -5.57 -0.25 -22.69
N ALA A 181 -5.03 -0.59 -21.51
CA ALA A 181 -5.75 -0.53 -20.24
C ALA A 181 -6.16 0.89 -19.82
N TYR A 182 -5.44 1.92 -20.27
CA TYR A 182 -5.69 3.33 -19.95
C TYR A 182 -6.40 4.10 -21.06
N ALA A 183 -6.66 3.47 -22.20
CA ALA A 183 -7.22 4.15 -23.37
C ALA A 183 -8.66 4.63 -23.11
N ALA A 184 -9.53 3.77 -22.61
CA ALA A 184 -10.96 4.04 -22.44
C ALA A 184 -11.28 4.72 -21.09
N LEU A 185 -10.82 4.15 -19.98
CA LEU A 185 -11.18 4.55 -18.62
C LEU A 185 -9.92 4.74 -17.72
N PRO A 186 -9.06 5.73 -18.01
CA PRO A 186 -7.80 5.90 -17.32
C PRO A 186 -7.95 6.10 -15.80
N ALA A 187 -8.99 6.82 -15.34
CA ALA A 187 -9.21 7.01 -13.91
C ALA A 187 -9.61 5.71 -13.19
N VAL A 188 -10.39 4.86 -13.84
CA VAL A 188 -10.76 3.54 -13.30
C VAL A 188 -9.54 2.64 -13.16
N GLN A 189 -8.71 2.57 -14.21
CA GLN A 189 -7.44 1.83 -14.15
C GLN A 189 -6.53 2.38 -13.05
N GLY A 190 -6.43 3.71 -12.92
CA GLY A 190 -5.68 4.35 -11.85
C GLY A 190 -6.15 3.95 -10.45
N ILE A 191 -7.47 3.81 -10.21
CA ILE A 191 -7.99 3.29 -8.92
C ILE A 191 -7.48 1.87 -8.67
N LEU A 192 -7.53 1.00 -9.66
CA LEU A 192 -7.06 -0.39 -9.53
C LEU A 192 -5.55 -0.48 -9.29
N ASP A 193 -4.77 0.37 -9.97
CA ASP A 193 -3.33 0.43 -9.76
C ASP A 193 -2.97 0.95 -8.36
N GLY A 194 -3.77 1.88 -7.82
CA GLY A 194 -3.58 2.34 -6.46
C GLY A 194 -3.79 1.25 -5.39
N TYR A 195 -4.55 0.19 -5.67
CA TYR A 195 -4.63 -0.97 -4.79
C TYR A 195 -3.27 -1.66 -4.61
N GLN A 196 -2.43 -1.60 -5.65
CA GLN A 196 -1.12 -2.25 -5.65
C GLN A 196 -0.12 -1.61 -4.67
N THR A 197 -0.35 -0.37 -4.23
CA THR A 197 0.45 0.24 -3.16
C THR A 197 0.29 -0.49 -1.83
N MET A 198 -0.86 -1.15 -1.61
CA MET A 198 -1.28 -1.81 -0.36
C MET A 198 -1.47 -0.86 0.82
N ASP A 199 -1.41 0.44 0.60
CA ASP A 199 -1.50 1.45 1.65
C ASP A 199 -2.84 1.44 2.38
N THR A 200 -3.95 1.12 1.70
CA THR A 200 -5.26 0.99 2.37
C THR A 200 -5.24 -0.13 3.41
N LEU A 201 -4.65 -1.28 3.08
CA LEU A 201 -4.51 -2.40 4.02
C LEU A 201 -3.54 -2.06 5.16
N ALA A 202 -2.45 -1.36 4.87
CA ALA A 202 -1.53 -0.84 5.86
C ALA A 202 -2.20 0.21 6.77
N GLY A 203 -3.03 1.09 6.20
CA GLY A 203 -3.81 2.11 6.92
C GLY A 203 -4.76 1.54 7.95
N LEU A 204 -5.38 0.39 7.65
CA LEU A 204 -6.21 -0.34 8.58
C LEU A 204 -5.44 -0.84 9.82
N ASN A 205 -4.11 -0.97 9.75
CA ASN A 205 -3.25 -1.31 10.89
C ASN A 205 -2.65 -0.05 11.54
N PHE A 206 -2.28 0.96 10.75
CA PHE A 206 -1.57 2.14 11.25
C PHE A 206 -2.46 3.09 12.08
N GLY A 207 -3.78 3.06 11.90
CA GLY A 207 -4.70 3.89 12.66
C GLY A 207 -4.56 3.73 14.17
N ALA A 208 -4.42 2.50 14.65
CA ALA A 208 -4.18 2.21 16.06
C ALA A 208 -2.81 2.74 16.54
N VAL A 209 -1.77 2.59 15.72
CA VAL A 209 -0.42 3.07 16.03
C VAL A 209 -0.37 4.60 16.15
N ILE A 210 -1.04 5.32 15.26
CA ILE A 210 -1.13 6.79 15.32
C ILE A 210 -1.90 7.24 16.55
N ALA A 211 -3.01 6.59 16.89
CA ALA A 211 -3.77 6.88 18.11
C ALA A 211 -2.89 6.71 19.36
N LEU A 212 -2.12 5.63 19.46
CA LEU A 212 -1.17 5.39 20.55
C LEU A 212 -0.07 6.46 20.58
N ASN A 213 0.46 6.87 19.45
CA ASN A 213 1.47 7.95 19.39
C ASN A 213 0.90 9.29 19.89
N ILE A 214 -0.37 9.59 19.59
CA ILE A 214 -1.05 10.78 20.09
C ILE A 214 -1.25 10.69 21.61
N GLN A 215 -1.66 9.53 22.13
CA GLN A 215 -1.79 9.29 23.56
C GLN A 215 -0.43 9.43 24.29
N ALA A 216 0.64 8.92 23.71
CA ALA A 216 2.00 9.06 24.26
C ALA A 216 2.47 10.53 24.34
N LEU A 217 1.87 11.45 23.57
CA LEU A 217 2.10 12.90 23.67
C LEU A 217 1.28 13.57 24.78
N GLY A 218 0.54 12.79 25.60
CA GLY A 218 -0.24 13.26 26.72
C GLY A 218 -1.69 13.64 26.37
N VAL A 219 -2.18 13.31 25.19
CA VAL A 219 -3.58 13.55 24.76
C VAL A 219 -4.41 12.33 25.09
N THR A 220 -5.38 12.48 26.02
CA THR A 220 -6.24 11.38 26.48
C THR A 220 -7.69 11.49 26.00
N ASP A 221 -8.10 12.68 25.55
CA ASP A 221 -9.47 12.89 25.04
C ASP A 221 -9.65 12.20 23.69
N PRO A 222 -10.64 11.28 23.54
CA PRO A 222 -10.89 10.56 22.29
C PRO A 222 -11.19 11.50 21.12
N GLY A 223 -11.89 12.60 21.33
CA GLY A 223 -12.19 13.59 20.31
C GLY A 223 -10.95 14.33 19.80
N GLU A 224 -10.00 14.64 20.68
CA GLU A 224 -8.73 15.25 20.27
C GLU A 224 -7.80 14.23 19.60
N ILE A 225 -7.81 12.97 19.99
CA ILE A 225 -7.09 11.87 19.30
C ILE A 225 -7.61 11.72 17.86
N GLU A 226 -8.93 11.69 17.69
CA GLU A 226 -9.54 11.60 16.36
C GLU A 226 -9.19 12.82 15.51
N ARG A 227 -9.38 14.05 16.01
CA ARG A 227 -9.03 15.29 15.31
C ARG A 227 -7.54 15.36 14.96
N GLY A 228 -6.67 14.93 15.89
CA GLY A 228 -5.23 14.83 15.67
C GLY A 228 -4.88 13.87 14.55
N THR A 229 -5.52 12.71 14.53
CA THR A 229 -5.36 11.69 13.48
C THR A 229 -5.83 12.21 12.11
N ILE A 230 -7.00 12.85 12.05
CA ILE A 230 -7.53 13.44 10.82
C ILE A 230 -6.58 14.51 10.26
N ARG A 231 -6.11 15.44 11.09
CA ARG A 231 -5.18 16.49 10.66
C ARG A 231 -3.83 15.93 10.19
N ALA A 232 -3.28 14.92 10.89
CA ALA A 232 -2.07 14.22 10.47
C ALA A 232 -2.29 13.51 9.13
N GLY A 233 -3.46 12.90 8.94
CA GLY A 233 -3.87 12.29 7.69
C GLY A 233 -3.91 13.26 6.52
N PHE A 234 -4.55 14.41 6.68
CA PHE A 234 -4.61 15.44 5.62
C PHE A 234 -3.25 16.00 5.26
N PHE A 235 -2.38 16.23 6.24
CA PHE A 235 -1.01 16.65 5.97
C PHE A 235 -0.24 15.58 5.18
N SER A 236 -0.33 14.32 5.60
CA SER A 236 0.29 13.19 4.91
C SER A 236 -0.27 13.03 3.49
N ALA A 237 -1.60 13.15 3.31
CA ALA A 237 -2.25 13.11 2.00
C ALA A 237 -1.74 14.20 1.04
N GLY A 238 -1.58 15.43 1.53
CA GLY A 238 -1.01 16.52 0.73
C GLY A 238 0.41 16.23 0.27
N LEU A 239 1.24 15.70 1.17
CA LEU A 239 2.63 15.32 0.84
C LEU A 239 2.68 14.16 -0.17
N PHE A 240 1.85 13.12 0.01
CA PHE A 240 1.71 12.04 -0.98
C PHE A 240 1.22 12.57 -2.33
N GLY A 241 0.24 13.47 -2.35
CA GLY A 241 -0.27 14.08 -3.58
C GLY A 241 0.84 14.73 -4.40
N VAL A 242 1.68 15.54 -3.75
CA VAL A 242 2.84 16.20 -4.39
C VAL A 242 3.86 15.17 -4.87
N VAL A 243 4.27 14.24 -4.02
CA VAL A 243 5.28 13.21 -4.36
C VAL A 243 4.82 12.33 -5.51
N TYR A 244 3.58 11.85 -5.45
CA TYR A 244 3.04 10.99 -6.50
C TYR A 244 2.82 11.72 -7.82
N ALA A 245 2.42 13.00 -7.78
CA ALA A 245 2.33 13.81 -9.00
C ALA A 245 3.69 13.98 -9.67
N MET A 246 4.76 14.26 -8.89
CA MET A 246 6.12 14.32 -9.41
C MET A 246 6.56 12.99 -10.02
N LEU A 247 6.37 11.88 -9.31
CA LEU A 247 6.75 10.54 -9.77
C LEU A 247 5.94 10.11 -11.00
N THR A 248 4.65 10.45 -11.07
CA THR A 248 3.80 10.16 -12.24
C THR A 248 4.27 10.94 -13.47
N HIS A 249 4.62 12.21 -13.30
CA HIS A 249 5.19 13.02 -14.39
C HIS A 249 6.53 12.44 -14.89
N ILE A 250 7.44 12.14 -13.96
CA ILE A 250 8.73 11.49 -14.25
C ILE A 250 8.49 10.20 -15.05
N GLY A 251 7.55 9.37 -14.60
CA GLY A 251 7.18 8.13 -15.26
C GLY A 251 6.63 8.35 -16.67
N GLY A 252 5.80 9.38 -16.88
CA GLY A 252 5.25 9.72 -18.18
C GLY A 252 6.32 10.09 -19.22
N ILE A 253 7.30 10.90 -18.84
CA ILE A 253 8.45 11.27 -19.70
C ILE A 253 9.34 10.05 -19.93
N ALA A 254 9.65 9.30 -18.88
CA ALA A 254 10.50 8.11 -18.98
C ALA A 254 9.86 7.01 -19.84
N GLY A 255 8.54 6.78 -19.73
CA GLY A 255 7.83 5.82 -20.56
C GLY A 255 7.82 6.17 -22.05
N ALA A 256 7.87 7.46 -22.39
CA ALA A 256 8.02 7.91 -23.78
C ALA A 256 9.46 7.73 -24.28
N ALA A 257 10.46 7.98 -23.42
CA ALA A 257 11.88 7.88 -23.77
C ALA A 257 12.38 6.42 -23.83
N PHE A 258 11.85 5.56 -22.94
CA PHE A 258 12.29 4.17 -22.74
C PHE A 258 11.09 3.22 -22.83
N PRO A 259 10.53 2.99 -24.02
CA PRO A 259 9.39 2.08 -24.19
C PRO A 259 9.83 0.64 -23.87
N GLY A 260 8.92 -0.12 -23.21
CA GLY A 260 9.15 -1.52 -22.89
C GLY A 260 9.53 -1.80 -21.44
N CYS A 261 9.66 -0.78 -20.57
CA CYS A 261 9.83 -1.01 -19.14
C CYS A 261 8.59 -1.69 -18.55
N GLU A 262 8.78 -2.84 -17.92
CA GLU A 262 7.69 -3.62 -17.31
C GLU A 262 7.36 -3.12 -15.89
N THR A 263 8.26 -2.40 -15.24
CA THR A 263 8.10 -1.95 -13.86
C THR A 263 8.48 -0.48 -13.69
N GLY A 264 7.90 0.17 -12.66
CA GLY A 264 8.30 1.54 -12.30
C GLY A 264 9.74 1.63 -11.77
N ALA A 265 10.30 0.53 -11.29
CA ALA A 265 11.69 0.43 -10.90
C ALA A 265 12.61 0.61 -12.09
N GLU A 266 12.39 -0.13 -13.17
CA GLU A 266 13.12 0.00 -14.43
C GLU A 266 12.99 1.40 -15.03
N THR A 267 11.74 1.94 -15.05
CA THR A 267 11.44 3.28 -15.53
C THR A 267 12.29 4.35 -14.84
N LEU A 268 12.36 4.30 -13.50
CA LEU A 268 13.17 5.25 -12.72
C LEU A 268 14.67 5.05 -12.93
N THR A 269 15.12 3.80 -13.04
CA THR A 269 16.53 3.47 -13.21
C THR A 269 17.05 3.97 -14.57
N GLN A 270 16.28 3.75 -15.64
CA GLN A 270 16.61 4.23 -16.97
C GLN A 270 16.68 5.76 -17.01
N LEU A 271 15.70 6.44 -16.41
CA LEU A 271 15.70 7.89 -16.36
C LEU A 271 16.86 8.45 -15.52
N ALA A 272 17.13 7.88 -14.35
CA ALA A 272 18.25 8.31 -13.50
C ALA A 272 19.59 8.16 -14.21
N ASN A 273 19.75 7.07 -14.98
CA ASN A 273 20.93 6.87 -15.82
C ASN A 273 21.02 7.91 -16.96
N ALA A 274 19.92 8.21 -17.61
CA ALA A 274 19.90 9.21 -18.70
C ALA A 274 20.22 10.63 -18.20
N LEU A 275 19.70 11.01 -17.01
CA LEU A 275 19.90 12.36 -16.46
C LEU A 275 21.25 12.55 -15.77
N PHE A 276 21.72 11.56 -15.02
CA PHE A 276 22.87 11.70 -14.12
C PHE A 276 23.93 10.60 -14.32
N GLY A 277 23.79 9.78 -15.36
CA GLY A 277 24.69 8.68 -15.65
C GLY A 277 24.73 7.63 -14.53
N ARG A 278 25.82 6.87 -14.49
CA ARG A 278 26.00 5.78 -13.50
C ARG A 278 25.92 6.27 -12.04
N THR A 279 26.34 7.50 -11.75
CA THR A 279 26.27 8.07 -10.40
C THR A 279 24.83 8.21 -9.92
N GLY A 280 23.92 8.72 -10.78
CA GLY A 280 22.49 8.83 -10.45
C GLY A 280 21.85 7.47 -10.22
N GLN A 281 22.20 6.48 -11.03
CA GLN A 281 21.73 5.11 -10.88
C GLN A 281 22.18 4.48 -9.56
N VAL A 282 23.46 4.64 -9.17
CA VAL A 282 24.00 4.13 -7.89
C VAL A 282 23.31 4.79 -6.69
N LEU A 283 23.12 6.12 -6.73
CA LEU A 283 22.42 6.84 -5.64
C LEU A 283 20.97 6.38 -5.51
N LEU A 284 20.26 6.22 -6.64
CA LEU A 284 18.89 5.74 -6.65
C LEU A 284 18.81 4.32 -6.05
N ALA A 285 19.66 3.41 -6.53
CA ALA A 285 19.71 2.03 -6.05
C ALA A 285 20.03 1.95 -4.54
N ALA A 286 20.99 2.72 -4.05
CA ALA A 286 21.35 2.76 -2.64
C ALA A 286 20.19 3.25 -1.76
N LEU A 287 19.52 4.34 -2.15
CA LEU A 287 18.38 4.87 -1.40
C LEU A 287 17.19 3.91 -1.39
N PHE A 288 16.89 3.28 -2.54
CA PHE A 288 15.85 2.26 -2.63
C PHE A 288 16.16 1.03 -1.78
N LEU A 289 17.42 0.55 -1.81
CA LEU A 289 17.86 -0.57 -0.98
C LEU A 289 17.60 -0.29 0.50
N ILE A 290 18.03 0.87 1.00
CA ILE A 290 17.86 1.21 2.41
C ILE A 290 16.37 1.42 2.75
N ALA A 291 15.57 2.05 1.87
CA ALA A 291 14.13 2.23 2.07
C ALA A 291 13.40 0.90 2.14
N CYS A 292 13.66 0.01 1.17
CA CYS A 292 13.08 -1.33 1.12
C CYS A 292 13.50 -2.17 2.33
N PHE A 293 14.76 -2.08 2.73
CA PHE A 293 15.28 -2.77 3.92
C PHE A 293 14.57 -2.32 5.20
N ASN A 294 14.42 -0.99 5.40
CA ASN A 294 13.71 -0.46 6.55
C ASN A 294 12.25 -0.91 6.61
N THR A 295 11.55 -0.88 5.46
CA THR A 295 10.17 -1.36 5.34
C THR A 295 10.09 -2.86 5.64
N CYS A 296 11.01 -3.66 5.10
CA CYS A 296 11.09 -5.10 5.34
C CYS A 296 11.22 -5.42 6.83
N VAL A 297 12.17 -4.78 7.53
CA VAL A 297 12.38 -4.93 8.97
C VAL A 297 11.13 -4.57 9.77
N GLY A 298 10.48 -3.45 9.43
CA GLY A 298 9.24 -3.01 10.08
C GLY A 298 8.11 -4.02 9.90
N LEU A 299 7.92 -4.53 8.69
CA LEU A 299 6.87 -5.50 8.38
C LEU A 299 7.12 -6.86 9.02
N ILE A 300 8.35 -7.40 8.96
CA ILE A 300 8.71 -8.66 9.66
C ILE A 300 8.41 -8.53 11.16
N SER A 301 8.77 -7.39 11.76
CA SER A 301 8.53 -7.15 13.18
C SER A 301 7.05 -7.07 13.51
N CYS A 302 6.28 -6.33 12.72
CA CYS A 302 4.84 -6.12 12.93
C CYS A 302 4.06 -7.44 12.78
N VAL A 303 4.31 -8.16 11.68
CA VAL A 303 3.61 -9.44 11.41
C VAL A 303 4.05 -10.51 12.41
N GLY A 304 5.34 -10.59 12.75
CA GLY A 304 5.88 -11.50 13.75
C GLY A 304 5.26 -11.30 15.13
N GLN A 305 5.10 -10.05 15.57
CA GLN A 305 4.44 -9.72 16.84
C GLN A 305 2.95 -10.09 16.83
N TYR A 306 2.24 -9.78 15.75
CA TYR A 306 0.82 -10.12 15.62
C TYR A 306 0.59 -11.63 15.71
N PHE A 307 1.37 -12.42 14.95
CA PHE A 307 1.21 -13.90 14.97
C PHE A 307 1.69 -14.52 16.27
N HIS A 308 2.69 -13.95 16.95
CA HIS A 308 3.07 -14.38 18.28
C HIS A 308 1.94 -14.17 19.32
N GLN A 309 1.21 -13.04 19.24
CA GLN A 309 0.04 -12.81 20.07
C GLN A 309 -1.10 -13.78 19.75
N LEU A 310 -1.32 -14.09 18.47
CA LEU A 310 -2.39 -14.98 18.03
C LEU A 310 -2.09 -16.45 18.33
N PHE A 311 -0.82 -16.86 18.17
CA PHE A 311 -0.33 -18.24 18.40
C PHE A 311 0.90 -18.24 19.32
N PRO A 312 0.74 -18.12 20.63
CA PRO A 312 1.86 -17.99 21.59
C PRO A 312 2.79 -19.21 21.69
N ARG A 313 2.38 -20.36 21.10
CA ARG A 313 3.20 -21.59 21.11
C ARG A 313 4.53 -21.41 20.41
N LEU A 314 4.59 -20.56 19.37
CA LEU A 314 5.83 -20.22 18.68
C LEU A 314 6.32 -18.86 19.19
N PRO A 315 7.58 -18.73 19.67
CA PRO A 315 8.12 -17.47 20.13
C PRO A 315 8.23 -16.46 18.96
N TYR A 316 8.30 -15.18 19.30
CA TYR A 316 8.45 -14.09 18.31
C TYR A 316 9.58 -14.34 17.29
N VAL A 317 10.74 -14.81 17.79
CA VAL A 317 11.90 -15.13 16.94
C VAL A 317 11.56 -16.20 15.89
N GLY A 318 10.78 -17.21 16.26
CA GLY A 318 10.33 -18.27 15.36
C GLY A 318 9.40 -17.74 14.27
N TRP A 319 8.43 -16.85 14.61
CA TRP A 319 7.56 -16.20 13.64
C TRP A 319 8.32 -15.26 12.71
N ALA A 320 9.25 -14.46 13.26
CA ALA A 320 10.07 -13.57 12.45
C ALA A 320 10.96 -14.35 11.46
N ALA A 321 11.55 -15.46 11.89
CA ALA A 321 12.33 -16.35 11.02
C ALA A 321 11.46 -16.99 9.94
N PHE A 322 10.29 -17.50 10.30
CA PHE A 322 9.34 -18.09 9.35
C PHE A 322 8.92 -17.08 8.26
N PHE A 323 8.58 -15.85 8.65
CA PHE A 323 8.20 -14.81 7.69
C PHE A 323 9.37 -14.29 6.84
N ALA A 324 10.56 -14.19 7.41
CA ALA A 324 11.75 -13.84 6.63
C ALA A 324 12.06 -14.90 5.59
N LEU A 325 12.04 -16.19 5.98
CA LEU A 325 12.37 -17.31 5.08
C LEU A 325 11.30 -17.49 3.97
N SER A 326 10.02 -17.47 4.34
CA SER A 326 8.93 -17.59 3.35
C SER A 326 8.94 -16.43 2.35
N SER A 327 9.22 -15.21 2.83
CA SER A 327 9.34 -14.03 1.96
C SER A 327 10.57 -14.10 1.07
N MET A 328 11.70 -14.64 1.56
CA MET A 328 12.90 -14.86 0.77
C MET A 328 12.60 -15.80 -0.41
N LEU A 329 11.91 -16.91 -0.16
CA LEU A 329 11.54 -17.86 -1.22
C LEU A 329 10.67 -17.19 -2.27
N LEU A 330 9.64 -16.41 -1.86
CA LEU A 330 8.76 -15.69 -2.77
C LEU A 330 9.47 -14.55 -3.52
N ALA A 331 10.44 -13.89 -2.92
CA ALA A 331 11.20 -12.81 -3.56
C ALA A 331 11.96 -13.29 -4.81
N ASN A 332 12.33 -14.56 -4.88
CA ASN A 332 13.06 -15.14 -6.01
C ASN A 332 12.18 -15.38 -7.26
N ILE A 333 10.86 -15.16 -7.18
CA ILE A 333 9.97 -15.10 -8.36
C ILE A 333 10.24 -13.82 -9.19
N GLY A 334 10.95 -12.86 -8.62
CA GLY A 334 11.24 -11.56 -9.24
C GLY A 334 10.12 -10.55 -9.04
N LEU A 335 10.43 -9.27 -9.27
CA LEU A 335 9.49 -8.16 -9.05
C LEU A 335 8.24 -8.29 -9.92
N ALA A 336 8.39 -8.52 -11.23
CA ALA A 336 7.27 -8.68 -12.15
C ALA A 336 6.35 -9.84 -11.77
N GLY A 337 6.92 -10.98 -11.33
CA GLY A 337 6.16 -12.14 -10.85
C GLY A 337 5.34 -11.84 -9.60
N ILE A 338 5.94 -11.14 -8.62
CA ILE A 338 5.23 -10.71 -7.40
C ILE A 338 4.11 -9.74 -7.73
N LEU A 339 4.32 -8.78 -8.64
CA LEU A 339 3.28 -7.84 -9.05
C LEU A 339 2.11 -8.56 -9.73
N ARG A 340 2.37 -9.52 -10.60
CA ARG A 340 1.32 -10.35 -11.23
C ARG A 340 0.52 -11.17 -10.20
N LEU A 341 1.18 -11.69 -9.17
CA LEU A 341 0.51 -12.42 -8.08
C LEU A 341 -0.32 -11.48 -7.20
N SER A 342 0.13 -10.24 -7.01
CA SER A 342 -0.54 -9.26 -6.15
C SER A 342 -1.89 -8.83 -6.69
N VAL A 343 -2.05 -8.67 -8.02
CA VAL A 343 -3.27 -8.14 -8.64
C VAL A 343 -4.53 -8.92 -8.24
N PRO A 344 -4.64 -10.25 -8.47
CA PRO A 344 -5.85 -10.97 -8.11
C PRO A 344 -6.11 -11.00 -6.60
N VAL A 345 -5.06 -11.12 -5.79
CA VAL A 345 -5.19 -11.16 -4.33
C VAL A 345 -5.74 -9.83 -3.80
N LEU A 346 -5.19 -8.71 -4.26
CA LEU A 346 -5.66 -7.40 -3.82
C LEU A 346 -7.05 -7.09 -4.34
N ASN A 347 -7.37 -7.42 -5.59
CA ASN A 347 -8.71 -7.26 -6.12
C ASN A 347 -9.78 -8.07 -5.34
N ALA A 348 -9.39 -9.20 -4.73
CA ALA A 348 -10.28 -9.98 -3.86
C ALA A 348 -10.49 -9.31 -2.48
N ILE A 349 -9.45 -8.69 -1.90
CA ILE A 349 -9.47 -8.20 -0.53
C ILE A 349 -9.98 -6.75 -0.43
N TYR A 350 -9.62 -5.91 -1.41
CA TYR A 350 -9.92 -4.47 -1.37
C TYR A 350 -11.40 -4.12 -1.26
N PRO A 351 -12.35 -4.81 -1.93
CA PRO A 351 -13.78 -4.53 -1.75
C PRO A 351 -14.24 -4.60 -0.30
N ALA A 352 -13.81 -5.63 0.45
CA ALA A 352 -14.13 -5.74 1.87
C ALA A 352 -13.51 -4.61 2.70
N ALA A 353 -12.24 -4.25 2.43
CA ALA A 353 -11.55 -3.14 3.08
C ALA A 353 -12.25 -1.81 2.82
N ILE A 354 -12.59 -1.52 1.55
CA ILE A 354 -13.30 -0.30 1.14
C ILE A 354 -14.66 -0.21 1.82
N LEU A 355 -15.43 -1.29 1.85
CA LEU A 355 -16.75 -1.31 2.49
C LEU A 355 -16.65 -1.15 4.01
N LEU A 356 -15.68 -1.79 4.68
CA LEU A 356 -15.44 -1.57 6.10
C LEU A 356 -15.20 -0.08 6.40
N ILE A 357 -14.35 0.56 5.60
CA ILE A 357 -14.04 1.98 5.72
C ILE A 357 -15.30 2.82 5.43
N ALA A 358 -15.93 2.64 4.28
CA ALA A 358 -17.06 3.44 3.84
C ALA A 358 -18.26 3.35 4.81
N LEU A 359 -18.61 2.15 5.24
CA LEU A 359 -19.71 1.94 6.19
C LEU A 359 -19.41 2.55 7.56
N SER A 360 -18.15 2.67 7.96
CA SER A 360 -17.77 3.28 9.25
C SER A 360 -18.02 4.79 9.32
N PHE A 361 -18.11 5.47 8.16
CA PHE A 361 -18.40 6.89 8.08
C PHE A 361 -19.90 7.20 7.98
N LEU A 362 -20.75 6.18 7.80
CA LEU A 362 -22.18 6.38 7.77
C LEU A 362 -22.73 6.77 9.16
N PRO A 363 -23.88 7.48 9.22
CA PRO A 363 -24.56 7.76 10.47
C PRO A 363 -24.85 6.48 11.28
N ALA A 364 -24.87 6.59 12.62
CA ALA A 364 -25.03 5.46 13.53
C ALA A 364 -26.23 4.54 13.21
N ARG A 365 -27.32 5.10 12.65
CA ARG A 365 -28.50 4.33 12.21
C ARG A 365 -28.20 3.28 11.13
N PHE A 366 -27.10 3.42 10.38
CA PHE A 366 -26.66 2.48 9.34
C PHE A 366 -25.49 1.60 9.79
N GLN A 367 -24.92 1.86 10.97
CA GLN A 367 -23.80 1.08 11.51
C GLN A 367 -24.27 -0.17 12.28
N GLN A 368 -25.04 -1.02 11.58
CA GLN A 368 -25.65 -2.23 12.16
C GLN A 368 -24.96 -3.49 11.61
N GLN A 369 -24.89 -4.53 12.44
CA GLN A 369 -24.25 -5.78 12.09
C GLN A 369 -24.83 -6.40 10.82
N SER A 370 -26.17 -6.38 10.65
CA SER A 370 -26.83 -6.91 9.44
C SER A 370 -26.37 -6.21 8.15
N ILE A 371 -26.24 -4.87 8.19
CA ILE A 371 -25.79 -4.09 7.04
C ILE A 371 -24.34 -4.44 6.70
N TYR A 372 -23.46 -4.47 7.70
CA TYR A 372 -22.06 -4.88 7.49
C TYR A 372 -21.96 -6.29 6.95
N ALA A 373 -22.66 -7.25 7.55
CA ALA A 373 -22.57 -8.66 7.18
C ALA A 373 -23.04 -8.92 5.74
N TRP A 374 -24.20 -8.38 5.35
CA TRP A 374 -24.72 -8.59 4.01
C TRP A 374 -23.94 -7.82 2.95
N SER A 375 -23.62 -6.53 3.18
CA SER A 375 -22.89 -5.73 2.19
C SER A 375 -21.50 -6.29 1.92
N ILE A 376 -20.73 -6.57 2.98
CA ILE A 376 -19.36 -7.05 2.87
C ILE A 376 -19.35 -8.52 2.43
N GLY A 377 -20.29 -9.33 2.92
CA GLY A 377 -20.40 -10.73 2.54
C GLY A 377 -20.64 -10.92 1.03
N LEU A 378 -21.66 -10.28 0.47
CA LEU A 378 -21.98 -10.38 -0.94
C LEU A 378 -20.87 -9.80 -1.84
N ALA A 379 -20.29 -8.66 -1.46
CA ALA A 379 -19.16 -8.07 -2.18
C ALA A 379 -17.93 -8.98 -2.14
N SER A 380 -17.61 -9.59 -0.99
CA SER A 380 -16.47 -10.51 -0.85
C SER A 380 -16.65 -11.79 -1.67
N VAL A 381 -17.87 -12.35 -1.69
CA VAL A 381 -18.16 -13.52 -2.53
C VAL A 381 -17.92 -13.19 -4.01
N GLN A 382 -18.40 -12.04 -4.49
CA GLN A 382 -18.20 -11.63 -5.87
C GLN A 382 -16.73 -11.37 -6.18
N SER A 383 -16.01 -10.60 -5.34
CA SER A 383 -14.62 -10.23 -5.60
C SER A 383 -13.68 -11.44 -5.55
N VAL A 384 -13.91 -12.37 -4.62
CA VAL A 384 -13.16 -13.63 -4.57
C VAL A 384 -13.46 -14.50 -5.80
N ALA A 385 -14.74 -14.64 -6.18
CA ALA A 385 -15.12 -15.40 -7.36
C ALA A 385 -14.51 -14.83 -8.66
N ALA A 386 -14.43 -13.49 -8.77
CA ALA A 386 -13.80 -12.82 -9.91
C ALA A 386 -12.27 -13.02 -9.95
N ALA A 387 -11.62 -13.11 -8.79
CA ALA A 387 -10.17 -13.24 -8.66
C ALA A 387 -9.66 -14.70 -8.79
N LEU A 388 -10.52 -15.69 -8.56
CA LEU A 388 -10.13 -17.10 -8.65
C LEU A 388 -9.79 -17.50 -10.10
N PRO A 389 -8.75 -18.34 -10.32
CA PRO A 389 -8.36 -18.82 -11.64
C PRO A 389 -9.29 -19.93 -12.17
N VAL A 390 -10.60 -19.82 -11.91
CA VAL A 390 -11.65 -20.74 -12.35
C VAL A 390 -12.50 -20.04 -13.39
N ALA A 391 -12.31 -20.36 -14.66
CA ALA A 391 -12.89 -19.65 -15.79
C ALA A 391 -14.43 -19.49 -15.72
N ALA A 392 -15.15 -20.50 -15.21
CA ALA A 392 -16.61 -20.43 -15.06
C ALA A 392 -17.04 -19.40 -14.00
N LEU A 393 -16.37 -19.40 -12.84
CA LEU A 393 -16.65 -18.47 -11.74
C LEU A 393 -16.28 -17.03 -12.09
N SER A 394 -15.10 -16.84 -12.68
CA SER A 394 -14.64 -15.49 -13.06
C SER A 394 -15.50 -14.89 -14.16
N ARG A 395 -15.96 -15.69 -15.16
CA ARG A 395 -16.91 -15.24 -16.19
C ARG A 395 -18.24 -14.82 -15.58
N LEU A 396 -18.80 -15.63 -14.68
CA LEU A 396 -20.07 -15.31 -14.01
C LEU A 396 -19.96 -14.06 -13.14
N ALA A 397 -18.88 -13.94 -12.37
CA ALA A 397 -18.63 -12.77 -11.51
C ALA A 397 -18.41 -11.49 -12.34
N ASN A 398 -17.71 -11.59 -13.48
CA ASN A 398 -17.45 -10.45 -14.38
C ASN A 398 -18.62 -10.13 -15.31
N ALA A 399 -19.63 -11.01 -15.44
CA ALA A 399 -20.87 -10.73 -16.17
C ALA A 399 -21.79 -9.72 -15.45
N LEU A 400 -21.54 -9.47 -14.15
CA LEU A 400 -22.25 -8.41 -13.42
C LEU A 400 -21.92 -7.04 -13.99
N PRO A 401 -22.85 -6.08 -13.95
CA PRO A 401 -22.56 -4.70 -14.30
C PRO A 401 -21.32 -4.18 -13.55
N LEU A 402 -20.47 -3.43 -14.24
CA LEU A 402 -19.16 -2.96 -13.78
C LEU A 402 -18.11 -4.08 -13.58
N GLY A 403 -18.43 -5.35 -13.84
CA GLY A 403 -17.47 -6.46 -13.68
C GLY A 403 -16.28 -6.34 -14.63
N SER A 404 -16.54 -5.96 -15.88
CA SER A 404 -15.50 -5.77 -16.91
C SER A 404 -14.46 -4.71 -16.57
N ILE A 405 -14.77 -3.79 -15.65
CA ILE A 405 -13.90 -2.70 -15.22
C ILE A 405 -13.38 -2.88 -13.78
N GLY A 406 -13.55 -4.08 -13.18
CA GLY A 406 -13.04 -4.40 -11.84
C GLY A 406 -13.93 -3.96 -10.67
N PHE A 407 -15.12 -3.40 -10.92
CA PHE A 407 -16.06 -2.93 -9.89
C PHE A 407 -17.34 -3.77 -9.79
N GLY A 408 -17.32 -5.02 -10.25
CA GLY A 408 -18.46 -5.94 -10.17
C GLY A 408 -19.00 -6.18 -8.76
N TRP A 409 -18.20 -5.92 -7.73
CA TRP A 409 -18.58 -6.04 -6.32
C TRP A 409 -19.54 -4.93 -5.82
N VAL A 410 -19.65 -3.81 -6.54
CA VAL A 410 -20.44 -2.65 -6.10
C VAL A 410 -21.92 -2.96 -6.03
N LEU A 411 -22.49 -3.61 -7.06
CA LEU A 411 -23.91 -3.98 -7.04
C LEU A 411 -24.26 -5.01 -5.96
N PRO A 412 -23.49 -6.12 -5.77
CA PRO A 412 -23.68 -7.00 -4.62
C PRO A 412 -23.58 -6.28 -3.27
N ALA A 413 -22.65 -5.32 -3.13
CA ALA A 413 -22.56 -4.50 -1.91
C ALA A 413 -23.80 -3.68 -1.66
N LEU A 414 -24.35 -3.01 -2.68
CA LEU A 414 -25.58 -2.22 -2.59
C LEU A 414 -26.81 -3.11 -2.32
N ALA A 415 -26.91 -4.26 -2.97
CA ALA A 415 -27.94 -5.25 -2.69
C ALA A 415 -27.87 -5.73 -1.23
N GLY A 416 -26.67 -6.07 -0.77
CA GLY A 416 -26.44 -6.45 0.63
C GLY A 416 -26.80 -5.34 1.63
N PHE A 417 -26.53 -4.09 1.29
CA PHE A 417 -26.94 -2.94 2.09
C PHE A 417 -28.47 -2.86 2.21
N GLY A 418 -29.19 -3.03 1.10
CA GLY A 418 -30.65 -3.06 1.07
C GLY A 418 -31.22 -4.22 1.89
N ILE A 419 -30.68 -5.44 1.75
CA ILE A 419 -31.08 -6.61 2.52
C ILE A 419 -30.84 -6.37 4.01
N GLY A 420 -29.67 -5.84 4.38
CA GLY A 420 -29.33 -5.52 5.76
C GLY A 420 -30.30 -4.51 6.41
N LEU A 421 -30.81 -3.55 5.65
CA LEU A 421 -31.85 -2.61 6.09
C LEU A 421 -33.20 -3.30 6.33
N LEU A 422 -33.57 -4.24 5.47
CA LEU A 422 -34.83 -5.01 5.59
C LEU A 422 -34.80 -5.95 6.79
N CYS A 423 -33.68 -6.65 7.03
CA CYS A 423 -33.52 -7.52 8.18
C CYS A 423 -33.66 -6.80 9.51
N LYS A 424 -33.40 -5.50 9.59
CA LYS A 424 -33.65 -4.65 10.75
C LYS A 424 -35.13 -4.48 11.05
N LYS A 425 -35.95 -4.24 10.01
CA LYS A 425 -37.40 -4.04 10.17
C LYS A 425 -38.12 -5.30 10.66
N ALA A 426 -37.57 -6.48 10.38
CA ALA A 426 -38.11 -7.76 10.82
C ALA A 426 -37.75 -8.13 12.27
N ALA A 427 -36.69 -7.51 12.83
CA ALA A 427 -36.23 -7.76 14.20
C ALA A 427 -36.68 -6.70 15.23
N ALA A 428 -37.31 -5.62 14.77
CA ALA A 428 -37.91 -4.56 15.58
C ALA A 428 -39.43 -4.70 15.61
#